data_8c9485f157091dce9d8707e1269c8920
#
_entry.id   8c9485f157091dce9d8707e1269c8920
#
_cell.length_a   1.000
_cell.length_b   1.000
_cell.length_c   1.000
_cell.angle_alpha   90.00
_cell.angle_beta   90.00
_cell.angle_gamma   90.00
#
_symmetry.space_group_name_H-M   'P 1'
#
loop_
_entity.id
_entity.type
_entity.pdbx_description
1 polymer ?
#
loop_
_entity_poly.entity_id
_entity_poly.type
_entity_poly.pdbx_seq_one_letter_code
_entity_poly.pdbx_strand_id
1 'polypeptide(L)'
;MKARKAAAILLTPFVVSLAAATPLDDYVAKPDPSYAYSLVRTIDHPQGKIHIIDLKSQTWRSENEVNRTLWQHWLTIVVPNDVAFDTALLWITGGSNDRPAPTMPDEMLANIALRSKSVVAELRMVPNQPLVFPDDPDNQRYEDEIIAYTFDRFLRTEDPTWPLLLPMVKSAVRAMDTIQDHLTKATGGKLTIKNFVVSGGSKRGWTTWLTAAVDKRVRAIAPVVIDVLNMNEQMRHHFAAYGFYSPAIGDYEQMKI
;
A
#
# COMPACT_ATOMS: atom_id res chain seq x y z
N MET A 1 -7.13 -71.17 12.05
CA MET A 1 -6.70 -69.98 12.78
C MET A 1 -6.35 -68.88 11.73
N LYS A 2 -7.18 -67.81 11.57
CA LYS A 2 -6.92 -66.70 10.67
C LYS A 2 -6.33 -65.56 11.48
N ALA A 3 -5.10 -65.20 11.23
CA ALA A 3 -4.44 -64.05 11.86
C ALA A 3 -5.02 -62.74 11.31
N ARG A 4 -5.59 -61.90 12.19
CA ARG A 4 -5.99 -60.53 11.87
C ARG A 4 -4.76 -59.63 11.92
N LYS A 5 -4.39 -59.06 10.79
CA LYS A 5 -3.39 -57.96 10.72
C LYS A 5 -4.04 -56.67 11.22
N ALA A 6 -3.56 -56.14 12.33
CA ALA A 6 -3.92 -54.82 12.79
C ALA A 6 -3.11 -53.77 12.00
N ALA A 7 -3.78 -52.89 11.29
CA ALA A 7 -3.13 -51.74 10.65
C ALA A 7 -3.01 -50.63 11.70
N ALA A 8 -1.78 -50.25 12.04
CA ALA A 8 -1.50 -49.09 12.87
C ALA A 8 -1.58 -47.83 12.00
N ILE A 9 -2.56 -46.94 12.25
CA ILE A 9 -2.66 -45.63 11.64
C ILE A 9 -1.68 -44.73 12.41
N LEU A 10 -0.57 -44.35 11.75
CA LEU A 10 0.33 -43.32 12.24
C LEU A 10 -0.34 -41.95 11.99
N LEU A 11 -0.89 -41.35 13.03
CA LEU A 11 -1.27 -39.93 13.04
C LEU A 11 0.01 -39.08 13.16
N THR A 12 0.47 -38.55 12.05
CA THR A 12 1.50 -37.49 12.06
C THR A 12 0.85 -36.21 12.61
N PRO A 13 1.38 -35.60 13.68
CA PRO A 13 0.86 -34.34 14.17
C PRO A 13 1.14 -33.24 13.12
N PHE A 14 0.10 -32.60 12.63
CA PHE A 14 0.22 -31.43 11.78
C PHE A 14 0.65 -30.26 12.68
N VAL A 15 1.94 -29.95 12.70
CA VAL A 15 2.45 -28.76 13.39
C VAL A 15 2.07 -27.57 12.55
N VAL A 16 0.98 -26.88 12.93
CA VAL A 16 0.66 -25.57 12.38
C VAL A 16 1.68 -24.60 12.97
N SER A 17 2.72 -24.29 12.20
CA SER A 17 3.62 -23.19 12.52
C SER A 17 2.82 -21.89 12.41
N LEU A 18 2.47 -21.30 13.54
CA LEU A 18 2.00 -19.90 13.56
C LEU A 18 3.17 -19.04 13.09
N ALA A 19 3.04 -18.44 11.93
CA ALA A 19 4.01 -17.44 11.48
C ALA A 19 4.07 -16.33 12.53
N ALA A 20 5.26 -16.03 13.03
CA ALA A 20 5.46 -14.92 13.94
C ALA A 20 5.16 -13.60 13.18
N ALA A 21 4.59 -12.62 13.90
CA ALA A 21 4.38 -11.29 13.35
C ALA A 21 5.72 -10.69 12.90
N THR A 22 5.72 -10.07 11.75
CA THR A 22 6.90 -9.38 11.21
C THR A 22 6.92 -7.93 11.68
N PRO A 23 8.06 -7.21 11.59
CA PRO A 23 8.10 -5.76 11.86
C PRO A 23 7.09 -4.96 11.01
N LEU A 24 6.74 -5.42 9.83
CA LEU A 24 5.69 -4.81 9.01
C LEU A 24 4.30 -5.00 9.62
N ASP A 25 3.99 -6.19 10.11
CA ASP A 25 2.72 -6.46 10.81
C ASP A 25 2.57 -5.55 12.03
N ASP A 26 3.62 -5.48 12.86
CA ASP A 26 3.63 -4.65 14.07
C ASP A 26 3.48 -3.16 13.75
N TYR A 27 4.18 -2.68 12.71
CA TYR A 27 4.11 -1.29 12.28
C TYR A 27 2.71 -0.90 11.79
N VAL A 28 2.09 -1.74 10.96
CA VAL A 28 0.76 -1.48 10.40
C VAL A 28 -0.32 -1.57 11.47
N ALA A 29 -0.22 -2.56 12.37
CA ALA A 29 -1.17 -2.76 13.46
C ALA A 29 -1.11 -1.67 14.54
N LYS A 30 0.06 -1.02 14.72
CA LYS A 30 0.24 0.03 15.74
C LYS A 30 -0.75 1.18 15.50
N PRO A 31 -1.60 1.52 16.48
CA PRO A 31 -2.48 2.69 16.39
C PRO A 31 -1.67 3.98 16.20
N ASP A 32 -2.23 4.92 15.46
CA ASP A 32 -1.62 6.22 15.23
C ASP A 32 -2.65 7.32 15.51
N PRO A 33 -2.41 8.21 16.48
CA PRO A 33 -3.37 9.24 16.86
C PRO A 33 -3.56 10.32 15.78
N SER A 34 -2.67 10.41 14.81
CA SER A 34 -2.79 11.34 13.69
C SER A 34 -3.71 10.81 12.57
N TYR A 35 -4.09 9.52 12.61
CA TYR A 35 -5.02 8.99 11.64
C TYR A 35 -6.37 9.71 11.71
N ALA A 36 -6.69 10.40 10.65
CA ALA A 36 -7.94 11.14 10.51
C ALA A 36 -8.29 11.31 9.03
N TYR A 37 -9.58 11.52 8.75
CA TYR A 37 -9.98 11.91 7.40
C TYR A 37 -11.13 12.91 7.42
N SER A 38 -11.24 13.71 6.37
CA SER A 38 -12.37 14.62 6.17
C SER A 38 -12.83 14.60 4.71
N LEU A 39 -14.15 14.62 4.53
CA LEU A 39 -14.75 14.80 3.21
C LEU A 39 -14.55 16.25 2.75
N VAL A 40 -13.80 16.44 1.67
CA VAL A 40 -13.58 17.77 1.07
C VAL A 40 -14.74 18.16 0.18
N ARG A 41 -15.20 17.23 -0.67
CA ARG A 41 -16.38 17.44 -1.53
C ARG A 41 -16.97 16.12 -2.00
N THR A 42 -18.25 16.18 -2.33
CA THR A 42 -18.93 15.18 -3.15
C THR A 42 -19.28 15.80 -4.50
N ILE A 43 -19.04 15.06 -5.57
CA ILE A 43 -19.42 15.45 -6.93
C ILE A 43 -20.51 14.49 -7.36
N ASP A 44 -21.70 15.02 -7.64
CA ASP A 44 -22.79 14.25 -8.20
C ASP A 44 -22.60 14.07 -9.72
N HIS A 45 -22.75 12.84 -10.17
CA HIS A 45 -22.66 12.45 -11.58
C HIS A 45 -23.89 11.61 -11.94
N PRO A 46 -24.43 11.68 -13.17
CA PRO A 46 -25.62 10.89 -13.56
C PRO A 46 -25.50 9.39 -13.28
N GLN A 47 -24.29 8.84 -13.33
CA GLN A 47 -24.01 7.40 -13.14
C GLN A 47 -23.47 7.05 -11.76
N GLY A 48 -23.29 8.02 -10.83
CA GLY A 48 -22.74 7.74 -9.50
C GLY A 48 -22.37 8.98 -8.71
N LYS A 49 -21.62 8.78 -7.65
CA LYS A 49 -21.05 9.83 -6.80
C LYS A 49 -19.55 9.69 -6.72
N ILE A 50 -18.86 10.82 -6.62
CA ILE A 50 -17.42 10.86 -6.40
C ILE A 50 -17.16 11.59 -5.10
N HIS A 51 -16.45 10.94 -4.17
CA HIS A 51 -16.06 11.57 -2.91
C HIS A 51 -14.56 11.87 -2.95
N ILE A 52 -14.19 13.10 -2.60
CA ILE A 52 -12.80 13.52 -2.47
C ILE A 52 -12.53 13.76 -0.99
N ILE A 53 -11.56 13.02 -0.46
CA ILE A 53 -11.25 12.95 0.95
C ILE A 53 -9.80 13.39 1.17
N ASP A 54 -9.59 14.24 2.16
CA ASP A 54 -8.29 14.52 2.79
C ASP A 54 -8.05 13.44 3.84
N LEU A 55 -7.07 12.58 3.60
CA LEU A 55 -6.70 11.47 4.49
C LEU A 55 -5.33 11.74 5.10
N LYS A 56 -5.26 11.80 6.42
CA LYS A 56 -4.01 11.74 7.20
C LYS A 56 -3.83 10.31 7.67
N SER A 57 -2.86 9.60 7.13
CA SER A 57 -2.72 8.17 7.40
C SER A 57 -1.97 7.85 8.67
N GLN A 58 -0.93 8.64 8.98
CA GLN A 58 -0.03 8.39 10.11
C GLN A 58 0.98 9.52 10.29
N THR A 59 1.68 9.48 11.44
CA THR A 59 2.95 10.17 11.65
C THR A 59 4.09 9.17 11.49
N TRP A 60 5.04 9.45 10.58
CA TRP A 60 6.22 8.63 10.33
C TRP A 60 7.48 9.39 10.71
N ARG A 61 8.33 8.76 11.54
CA ARG A 61 9.55 9.34 12.09
C ARG A 61 9.30 10.59 12.97
N SER A 62 10.34 11.33 13.28
CA SER A 62 10.30 12.57 14.05
C SER A 62 10.83 13.75 13.23
N GLU A 63 10.54 14.97 13.65
CA GLU A 63 11.02 16.19 13.01
C GLU A 63 12.54 16.34 13.00
N ASN A 64 13.24 15.63 13.89
CA ASN A 64 14.71 15.55 13.91
C ASN A 64 15.27 14.57 12.88
N GLU A 65 14.42 13.77 12.21
CA GLU A 65 14.84 12.71 11.29
C GLU A 65 14.36 12.96 9.85
N VAL A 66 13.27 13.71 9.68
CA VAL A 66 12.71 14.04 8.36
C VAL A 66 11.91 15.34 8.43
N ASN A 67 11.96 16.11 7.38
CA ASN A 67 11.26 17.41 7.30
C ASN A 67 9.74 17.33 7.27
N ARG A 68 9.16 16.16 6.97
CA ARG A 68 7.71 15.94 6.92
C ARG A 68 7.35 14.61 7.57
N THR A 69 6.78 14.69 8.74
CA THR A 69 6.40 13.52 9.55
C THR A 69 4.97 13.10 9.33
N LEU A 70 4.03 14.05 9.19
CA LEU A 70 2.61 13.75 8.95
C LEU A 70 2.38 13.39 7.48
N TRP A 71 1.88 12.19 7.24
CA TRP A 71 1.55 11.70 5.90
C TRP A 71 0.10 12.00 5.54
N GLN A 72 -0.07 12.82 4.51
CA GLN A 72 -1.36 13.25 3.97
C GLN A 72 -1.54 12.73 2.55
N HIS A 73 -2.74 12.35 2.20
CA HIS A 73 -3.10 11.78 0.91
C HIS A 73 -4.41 12.36 0.40
N TRP A 74 -4.56 12.40 -0.92
CA TRP A 74 -5.87 12.55 -1.53
C TRP A 74 -6.44 11.17 -1.84
N LEU A 75 -7.61 10.87 -1.26
CA LEU A 75 -8.35 9.65 -1.54
C LEU A 75 -9.61 10.03 -2.33
N THR A 76 -9.67 9.60 -3.59
CA THR A 76 -10.83 9.80 -4.47
C THR A 76 -11.60 8.49 -4.56
N ILE A 77 -12.88 8.49 -4.20
CA ILE A 77 -13.73 7.29 -4.23
C ILE A 77 -14.84 7.48 -5.25
N VAL A 78 -14.90 6.62 -6.26
CA VAL A 78 -15.96 6.57 -7.27
C VAL A 78 -16.97 5.49 -6.88
N VAL A 79 -18.22 5.89 -6.72
CA VAL A 79 -19.32 5.03 -6.28
C VAL A 79 -20.40 5.02 -7.36
N PRO A 80 -20.51 3.98 -8.22
CA PRO A 80 -21.61 3.83 -9.17
C PRO A 80 -22.99 3.78 -8.50
N ASN A 81 -24.05 4.20 -9.20
CA ASN A 81 -25.41 4.09 -8.68
C ASN A 81 -25.87 2.64 -8.48
N ASP A 82 -25.32 1.71 -9.26
CA ASP A 82 -25.70 0.30 -9.32
C ASP A 82 -24.57 -0.63 -8.81
N VAL A 83 -23.92 -0.24 -7.69
CA VAL A 83 -22.89 -1.08 -7.06
C VAL A 83 -23.44 -2.48 -6.78
N ALA A 84 -22.78 -3.50 -7.35
CA ALA A 84 -23.21 -4.89 -7.29
C ALA A 84 -22.36 -5.76 -6.34
N PHE A 85 -21.23 -5.27 -5.88
CA PHE A 85 -20.26 -6.05 -5.11
C PHE A 85 -19.82 -5.34 -3.83
N ASP A 86 -19.51 -6.11 -2.80
CA ASP A 86 -18.94 -5.63 -1.54
C ASP A 86 -17.39 -5.61 -1.55
N THR A 87 -16.80 -5.71 -2.75
CA THR A 87 -15.37 -5.65 -3.00
C THR A 87 -15.05 -4.38 -3.78
N ALA A 88 -14.11 -3.56 -3.26
CA ALA A 88 -13.64 -2.35 -3.92
C ALA A 88 -12.26 -2.54 -4.54
N LEU A 89 -11.94 -1.78 -5.59
CA LEU A 89 -10.58 -1.60 -6.07
C LEU A 89 -9.93 -0.42 -5.34
N LEU A 90 -8.76 -0.65 -4.74
CA LEU A 90 -7.86 0.40 -4.27
C LEU A 90 -6.66 0.50 -5.22
N TRP A 91 -6.57 1.63 -5.94
CA TRP A 91 -5.48 1.95 -6.84
C TRP A 91 -4.53 2.93 -6.15
N ILE A 92 -3.28 2.51 -5.94
CA ILE A 92 -2.25 3.30 -5.26
C ILE A 92 -1.41 4.05 -6.29
N THR A 93 -1.33 5.39 -6.17
CA THR A 93 -0.56 6.24 -7.08
C THR A 93 0.42 7.16 -6.34
N GLY A 94 1.37 7.70 -7.09
CA GLY A 94 2.31 8.69 -6.60
C GLY A 94 1.71 10.09 -6.50
N GLY A 95 2.57 11.06 -6.52
CA GLY A 95 2.27 12.47 -6.43
C GLY A 95 3.25 13.18 -5.50
N SER A 96 3.24 14.50 -5.55
CA SER A 96 4.09 15.32 -4.67
C SER A 96 3.28 15.90 -3.52
N ASN A 97 3.96 16.17 -2.43
CA ASN A 97 3.43 16.91 -1.29
C ASN A 97 2.82 18.27 -1.75
N ASP A 98 1.89 18.77 -0.95
CA ASP A 98 1.28 20.11 -1.14
C ASP A 98 0.50 20.29 -2.47
N ARG A 99 0.19 19.19 -3.15
CA ARG A 99 -0.70 19.25 -4.31
C ARG A 99 -2.14 19.55 -3.88
N PRO A 100 -2.84 20.39 -4.62
CA PRO A 100 -4.24 20.69 -4.32
C PRO A 100 -5.11 19.42 -4.45
N ALA A 101 -6.26 19.44 -3.79
CA ALA A 101 -7.26 18.39 -3.92
C ALA A 101 -7.64 18.16 -5.39
N PRO A 102 -7.75 16.92 -5.85
CA PRO A 102 -8.18 16.63 -7.21
C PRO A 102 -9.59 17.19 -7.44
N THR A 103 -9.87 17.65 -8.63
CA THR A 103 -11.18 18.18 -9.01
C THR A 103 -12.08 17.12 -9.63
N MET A 104 -11.48 16.09 -10.21
CA MET A 104 -12.15 14.96 -10.87
C MET A 104 -11.36 13.67 -10.56
N PRO A 105 -12.00 12.49 -10.65
CA PRO A 105 -11.31 11.22 -10.60
C PRO A 105 -10.44 11.03 -11.85
N ASP A 106 -9.53 10.09 -11.79
CA ASP A 106 -8.88 9.56 -12.99
C ASP A 106 -9.92 8.90 -13.89
N GLU A 107 -9.87 9.19 -15.19
CA GLU A 107 -10.88 8.73 -16.16
C GLU A 107 -10.88 7.20 -16.31
N MET A 108 -9.70 6.57 -16.34
CA MET A 108 -9.58 5.11 -16.42
C MET A 108 -10.24 4.46 -15.20
N LEU A 109 -9.97 4.98 -14.00
CA LEU A 109 -10.53 4.43 -12.75
C LEU A 109 -12.04 4.66 -12.66
N ALA A 110 -12.54 5.82 -13.12
CA ALA A 110 -13.98 6.07 -13.21
C ALA A 110 -14.66 5.08 -14.17
N ASN A 111 -14.07 4.82 -15.33
CA ASN A 111 -14.55 3.84 -16.30
C ASN A 111 -14.52 2.41 -15.73
N ILE A 112 -13.47 2.05 -14.98
CA ILE A 112 -13.43 0.74 -14.30
C ILE A 112 -14.59 0.62 -13.31
N ALA A 113 -14.83 1.65 -12.49
CA ALA A 113 -15.92 1.64 -11.52
C ALA A 113 -17.30 1.40 -12.19
N LEU A 114 -17.61 2.18 -13.23
CA LEU A 114 -18.88 2.11 -13.93
C LEU A 114 -19.07 0.76 -14.64
N ARG A 115 -18.03 0.26 -15.32
CA ARG A 115 -18.13 -1.01 -16.08
C ARG A 115 -18.16 -2.24 -15.18
N SER A 116 -17.44 -2.21 -14.05
CA SER A 116 -17.41 -3.33 -13.09
C SER A 116 -18.56 -3.27 -12.08
N LYS A 117 -19.29 -2.16 -12.01
CA LYS A 117 -20.32 -1.91 -10.97
C LYS A 117 -19.75 -2.07 -9.55
N SER A 118 -18.52 -1.67 -9.37
CA SER A 118 -17.78 -1.76 -8.10
C SER A 118 -17.32 -0.39 -7.64
N VAL A 119 -17.14 -0.22 -6.35
CA VAL A 119 -16.44 0.96 -5.82
C VAL A 119 -14.99 0.91 -6.26
N VAL A 120 -14.47 2.02 -6.76
CA VAL A 120 -13.05 2.19 -7.10
C VAL A 120 -12.52 3.42 -6.38
N ALA A 121 -11.39 3.25 -5.71
CA ALA A 121 -10.73 4.33 -5.00
C ALA A 121 -9.29 4.52 -5.48
N GLU A 122 -8.87 5.77 -5.63
CA GLU A 122 -7.50 6.17 -5.91
C GLU A 122 -6.88 6.79 -4.68
N LEU A 123 -5.77 6.21 -4.20
CA LEU A 123 -4.95 6.77 -3.13
C LEU A 123 -3.73 7.43 -3.74
N ARG A 124 -3.66 8.76 -3.68
CA ARG A 124 -2.56 9.57 -4.21
C ARG A 124 -1.50 9.89 -3.16
N MET A 125 -0.32 10.30 -3.63
CA MET A 125 0.81 10.76 -2.81
C MET A 125 1.39 9.64 -1.94
N VAL A 126 1.60 8.46 -2.52
CA VAL A 126 2.29 7.33 -1.89
C VAL A 126 3.59 7.05 -2.67
N PRO A 127 4.77 7.32 -2.04
CA PRO A 127 4.98 7.94 -0.73
C PRO A 127 4.65 9.43 -0.72
N ASN A 128 4.60 10.05 0.49
CA ASN A 128 4.69 11.50 0.60
C ASN A 128 6.10 11.93 0.19
N GLN A 129 6.20 12.86 -0.76
CA GLN A 129 7.46 13.31 -1.35
C GLN A 129 7.35 14.73 -1.93
N PRO A 130 8.47 15.52 -2.05
CA PRO A 130 9.81 15.16 -1.63
C PRO A 130 9.95 15.06 -0.11
N LEU A 131 11.00 14.33 0.32
CA LEU A 131 11.48 14.31 1.70
C LEU A 131 12.92 14.82 1.75
N VAL A 132 13.24 15.53 2.84
CA VAL A 132 14.58 16.03 3.14
C VAL A 132 15.00 15.46 4.50
N PHE A 133 16.21 14.96 4.56
CA PHE A 133 16.79 14.38 5.78
C PHE A 133 17.89 15.28 6.35
N PRO A 134 18.04 15.39 7.68
CA PRO A 134 18.97 16.36 8.30
C PRO A 134 20.44 16.16 7.95
N ASP A 135 20.87 14.93 7.63
CA ASP A 135 22.23 14.60 7.22
C ASP A 135 22.52 14.90 5.73
N ASP A 136 21.49 15.29 4.98
CA ASP A 136 21.58 15.70 3.57
C ASP A 136 20.51 16.79 3.28
N PRO A 137 20.64 17.99 3.92
CA PRO A 137 19.58 18.99 3.93
C PRO A 137 19.36 19.70 2.58
N ASP A 138 20.34 19.65 1.70
CA ASP A 138 20.26 20.30 0.38
C ASP A 138 19.61 19.40 -0.68
N ASN A 139 19.36 18.14 -0.37
CA ASN A 139 18.82 17.14 -1.29
C ASN A 139 17.36 16.81 -1.00
N GLN A 140 16.51 17.16 -1.95
CA GLN A 140 15.10 16.74 -1.96
C GLN A 140 14.98 15.37 -2.63
N ARG A 141 14.75 14.33 -1.84
CA ARG A 141 14.65 12.96 -2.34
C ARG A 141 13.24 12.63 -2.79
N TYR A 142 13.17 11.87 -3.87
CA TYR A 142 11.93 11.39 -4.48
C TYR A 142 12.02 9.88 -4.72
N GLU A 143 10.87 9.24 -4.77
CA GLU A 143 10.68 7.90 -5.32
C GLU A 143 11.69 6.87 -4.77
N ASP A 144 12.47 6.22 -5.63
CA ASP A 144 13.43 5.19 -5.26
C ASP A 144 14.59 5.71 -4.42
N GLU A 145 14.98 6.98 -4.59
CA GLU A 145 15.98 7.62 -3.71
C GLU A 145 15.57 7.57 -2.23
N ILE A 146 14.27 7.78 -1.91
CA ILE A 146 13.82 7.70 -0.52
C ILE A 146 13.86 6.25 -0.04
N ILE A 147 13.45 5.29 -0.89
CA ILE A 147 13.48 3.87 -0.53
C ILE A 147 14.92 3.44 -0.26
N ALA A 148 15.85 3.75 -1.16
CA ALA A 148 17.26 3.42 -1.03
C ALA A 148 17.87 4.05 0.23
N TYR A 149 17.64 5.36 0.46
CA TYR A 149 18.09 6.04 1.66
C TYR A 149 17.56 5.38 2.94
N THR A 150 16.28 5.04 2.98
CA THR A 150 15.67 4.44 4.18
C THR A 150 16.13 2.99 4.41
N PHE A 151 16.48 2.25 3.38
CA PHE A 151 17.15 0.96 3.52
C PHE A 151 18.57 1.09 4.04
N ASP A 152 19.37 2.05 3.54
CA ASP A 152 20.70 2.34 4.10
C ASP A 152 20.61 2.70 5.59
N ARG A 153 19.62 3.55 5.97
CA ARG A 153 19.39 3.87 7.39
C ARG A 153 19.04 2.65 8.22
N PHE A 154 18.18 1.77 7.71
CA PHE A 154 17.87 0.51 8.39
C PHE A 154 19.12 -0.36 8.56
N LEU A 155 19.92 -0.54 7.52
CA LEU A 155 21.11 -1.37 7.57
C LEU A 155 22.17 -0.85 8.55
N ARG A 156 22.24 0.47 8.75
CA ARG A 156 23.18 1.11 9.69
C ARG A 156 22.67 1.13 11.13
N THR A 157 21.37 1.22 11.34
CA THR A 157 20.78 1.46 12.68
C THR A 157 20.10 0.23 13.25
N GLU A 158 19.82 -0.77 12.42
CA GLU A 158 19.00 -1.95 12.75
C GLU A 158 17.57 -1.60 13.21
N ASP A 159 17.13 -0.33 13.05
CA ASP A 159 15.77 0.10 13.38
C ASP A 159 14.81 -0.33 12.28
N PRO A 160 13.93 -1.32 12.54
CA PRO A 160 13.06 -1.89 11.53
C PRO A 160 11.93 -0.94 11.09
N THR A 161 11.82 0.24 11.68
CA THR A 161 10.80 1.25 11.31
C THR A 161 11.28 2.24 10.25
N TRP A 162 12.53 2.15 9.81
CA TRP A 162 13.09 3.02 8.77
C TRP A 162 12.53 2.73 7.37
N PRO A 163 12.42 1.48 6.90
CA PRO A 163 12.06 1.22 5.51
C PRO A 163 10.77 1.94 5.09
N LEU A 164 10.87 2.76 4.03
CA LEU A 164 9.76 3.58 3.53
C LEU A 164 8.52 2.77 3.14
N LEU A 165 8.71 1.52 2.78
CA LEU A 165 7.60 0.62 2.43
C LEU A 165 6.63 0.41 3.61
N LEU A 166 7.08 0.54 4.85
CA LEU A 166 6.20 0.40 6.01
C LEU A 166 5.10 1.48 6.05
N PRO A 167 5.45 2.79 6.01
CA PRO A 167 4.42 3.83 5.96
C PRO A 167 3.62 3.82 4.65
N MET A 168 4.20 3.40 3.53
CA MET A 168 3.45 3.23 2.27
C MET A 168 2.33 2.19 2.41
N VAL A 169 2.63 1.03 3.00
CA VAL A 169 1.64 -0.03 3.28
C VAL A 169 0.59 0.44 4.27
N LYS A 170 1.01 1.08 5.37
CA LYS A 170 0.06 1.61 6.36
C LYS A 170 -0.88 2.65 5.76
N SER A 171 -0.42 3.46 4.81
CA SER A 171 -1.28 4.40 4.08
C SER A 171 -2.37 3.68 3.28
N ALA A 172 -2.03 2.56 2.62
CA ALA A 172 -3.00 1.75 1.90
C ALA A 172 -4.04 1.10 2.85
N VAL A 173 -3.59 0.58 4.00
CA VAL A 173 -4.48 0.01 5.02
C VAL A 173 -5.41 1.08 5.58
N ARG A 174 -4.92 2.28 5.90
CA ARG A 174 -5.74 3.40 6.38
C ARG A 174 -6.71 3.92 5.31
N ALA A 175 -6.34 3.86 4.03
CA ALA A 175 -7.28 4.15 2.95
C ALA A 175 -8.44 3.14 2.91
N MET A 176 -8.16 1.84 3.09
CA MET A 176 -9.21 0.81 3.18
C MET A 176 -10.13 1.05 4.39
N ASP A 177 -9.57 1.37 5.56
CA ASP A 177 -10.34 1.73 6.76
C ASP A 177 -11.27 2.92 6.48
N THR A 178 -10.72 3.97 5.83
CA THR A 178 -11.46 5.18 5.47
C THR A 178 -12.59 4.90 4.48
N ILE A 179 -12.35 4.08 3.46
CA ILE A 179 -13.38 3.70 2.47
C ILE A 179 -14.55 3.00 3.17
N GLN A 180 -14.25 2.05 4.04
CA GLN A 180 -15.28 1.30 4.77
C GLN A 180 -16.10 2.21 5.69
N ASP A 181 -15.44 3.00 6.52
CA ASP A 181 -16.09 3.88 7.48
C ASP A 181 -16.89 5.00 6.79
N HIS A 182 -16.26 5.67 5.80
CA HIS A 182 -16.89 6.77 5.07
C HIS A 182 -18.14 6.31 4.32
N LEU A 183 -18.07 5.23 3.54
CA LEU A 183 -19.19 4.77 2.74
C LEU A 183 -20.34 4.23 3.62
N THR A 184 -20.02 3.53 4.71
CA THR A 184 -21.04 3.10 5.68
C THR A 184 -21.79 4.29 6.26
N LYS A 185 -21.09 5.35 6.68
CA LYS A 185 -21.69 6.58 7.20
C LYS A 185 -22.49 7.35 6.14
N ALA A 186 -21.89 7.57 4.97
CA ALA A 186 -22.49 8.35 3.88
C ALA A 186 -23.76 7.72 3.31
N THR A 187 -23.90 6.40 3.41
CA THR A 187 -25.06 5.67 2.88
C THR A 187 -26.03 5.18 3.95
N GLY A 188 -25.78 5.52 5.22
CA GLY A 188 -26.60 5.01 6.33
C GLY A 188 -26.60 3.48 6.45
N GLY A 189 -25.44 2.87 6.16
CA GLY A 189 -25.23 1.42 6.22
C GLY A 189 -25.72 0.63 4.99
N LYS A 190 -26.25 1.29 3.96
CA LYS A 190 -26.74 0.62 2.77
C LYS A 190 -25.63 0.06 1.87
N LEU A 191 -24.45 0.66 1.90
CA LEU A 191 -23.27 0.20 1.16
C LEU A 191 -22.14 -0.10 2.15
N THR A 192 -21.74 -1.36 2.20
CA THR A 192 -20.65 -1.85 3.05
C THR A 192 -19.63 -2.57 2.19
N ILE A 193 -18.42 -2.05 2.15
CA ILE A 193 -17.28 -2.71 1.49
C ILE A 193 -16.62 -3.64 2.50
N LYS A 194 -16.46 -4.92 2.13
CA LYS A 194 -15.82 -5.92 2.99
C LYS A 194 -14.43 -6.31 2.54
N ASN A 195 -14.21 -6.31 1.23
CA ASN A 195 -12.99 -6.82 0.62
C ASN A 195 -12.39 -5.80 -0.34
N PHE A 196 -11.11 -6.01 -0.68
CA PHE A 196 -10.39 -5.16 -1.61
C PHE A 196 -9.61 -5.98 -2.64
N VAL A 197 -9.55 -5.44 -3.84
CA VAL A 197 -8.50 -5.69 -4.82
C VAL A 197 -7.56 -4.50 -4.72
N VAL A 198 -6.25 -4.74 -4.59
CA VAL A 198 -5.27 -3.66 -4.50
C VAL A 198 -4.36 -3.67 -5.72
N SER A 199 -4.06 -2.51 -6.26
CA SER A 199 -3.18 -2.34 -7.41
C SER A 199 -2.35 -1.07 -7.29
N GLY A 200 -1.24 -1.04 -8.02
CA GLY A 200 -0.35 0.10 -8.13
C GLY A 200 0.87 -0.23 -8.99
N GLY A 201 1.51 0.80 -9.54
CA GLY A 201 2.65 0.65 -10.43
C GLY A 201 4.00 0.81 -9.72
N SER A 202 5.03 0.06 -10.18
CA SER A 202 6.40 0.17 -9.68
C SER A 202 6.45 0.00 -8.16
N LYS A 203 7.03 0.93 -7.40
CA LYS A 203 7.07 0.88 -5.93
C LYS A 203 5.69 0.82 -5.25
N ARG A 204 4.61 1.30 -5.91
CA ARG A 204 3.23 1.12 -5.43
C ARG A 204 2.73 -0.30 -5.70
N GLY A 205 3.26 -0.98 -6.70
CA GLY A 205 3.10 -2.42 -6.89
C GLY A 205 3.82 -3.23 -5.81
N TRP A 206 5.00 -2.78 -5.36
CA TRP A 206 5.65 -3.35 -4.16
C TRP A 206 4.78 -3.16 -2.91
N THR A 207 4.26 -1.94 -2.72
CA THR A 207 3.28 -1.67 -1.65
C THR A 207 2.05 -2.58 -1.77
N THR A 208 1.57 -2.85 -2.99
CA THR A 208 0.45 -3.76 -3.25
C THR A 208 0.73 -5.18 -2.75
N TRP A 209 1.91 -5.75 -3.06
CA TRP A 209 2.33 -7.06 -2.55
C TRP A 209 2.32 -7.11 -1.02
N LEU A 210 2.94 -6.12 -0.39
CA LEU A 210 3.09 -6.06 1.06
C LEU A 210 1.74 -5.79 1.76
N THR A 211 0.85 -4.99 1.16
CA THR A 211 -0.49 -4.77 1.71
C THR A 211 -1.29 -6.07 1.77
N ALA A 212 -1.20 -6.92 0.74
CA ALA A 212 -1.86 -8.22 0.75
C ALA A 212 -1.26 -9.20 1.79
N ALA A 213 0.01 -9.05 2.11
CA ALA A 213 0.66 -9.88 3.12
C ALA A 213 0.15 -9.59 4.54
N VAL A 214 -0.25 -8.33 4.83
CA VAL A 214 -0.60 -7.89 6.20
C VAL A 214 -2.10 -7.67 6.42
N ASP A 215 -2.91 -7.54 5.36
CA ASP A 215 -4.34 -7.23 5.51
C ASP A 215 -5.23 -8.28 4.84
N LYS A 216 -5.94 -9.04 5.65
CA LYS A 216 -6.81 -10.14 5.19
C LYS A 216 -8.04 -9.68 4.38
N ARG A 217 -8.37 -8.39 4.38
CA ARG A 217 -9.41 -7.81 3.53
C ARG A 217 -9.01 -7.80 2.05
N VAL A 218 -7.71 -7.87 1.76
CA VAL A 218 -7.20 -7.97 0.38
C VAL A 218 -7.44 -9.38 -0.14
N ARG A 219 -8.27 -9.51 -1.18
CA ARG A 219 -8.65 -10.79 -1.80
C ARG A 219 -7.91 -11.07 -3.09
N ALA A 220 -7.45 -10.03 -3.77
CA ALA A 220 -6.64 -10.14 -4.97
C ALA A 220 -5.74 -8.90 -5.08
N ILE A 221 -4.67 -9.06 -5.83
CA ILE A 221 -3.74 -7.98 -6.16
C ILE A 221 -3.45 -7.95 -7.65
N ALA A 222 -3.19 -6.77 -8.16
CA ALA A 222 -2.72 -6.55 -9.53
C ALA A 222 -1.51 -5.59 -9.50
N PRO A 223 -0.34 -6.04 -9.02
CA PRO A 223 0.89 -5.24 -9.05
C PRO A 223 1.31 -5.02 -10.50
N VAL A 224 1.65 -3.78 -10.86
CA VAL A 224 1.97 -3.39 -12.23
C VAL A 224 3.44 -3.03 -12.33
N VAL A 225 4.13 -3.54 -13.35
CA VAL A 225 5.54 -3.28 -13.69
C VAL A 225 6.50 -3.40 -12.49
N ILE A 226 6.32 -4.42 -11.68
CA ILE A 226 7.18 -4.73 -10.53
C ILE A 226 7.24 -6.23 -10.25
N ASP A 227 8.42 -6.75 -10.14
CA ASP A 227 8.69 -8.10 -9.63
C ASP A 227 9.75 -7.99 -8.53
N VAL A 228 9.30 -8.22 -7.30
CA VAL A 228 10.13 -8.13 -6.08
C VAL A 228 10.18 -9.44 -5.31
N LEU A 229 9.57 -10.48 -5.84
CA LEU A 229 9.65 -11.81 -5.27
C LEU A 229 11.05 -12.38 -5.51
N ASN A 230 11.70 -12.80 -4.43
CA ASN A 230 13.08 -13.31 -4.49
C ASN A 230 14.08 -12.32 -5.13
N MET A 231 14.16 -11.12 -4.59
CA MET A 231 14.95 -9.99 -5.13
C MET A 231 16.40 -10.40 -5.47
N ASN A 232 17.04 -11.22 -4.64
CA ASN A 232 18.42 -11.66 -4.87
C ASN A 232 18.59 -12.39 -6.22
N GLU A 233 17.70 -13.33 -6.55
CA GLU A 233 17.74 -14.03 -7.83
C GLU A 233 17.35 -13.12 -9.01
N GLN A 234 16.41 -12.20 -8.79
CA GLN A 234 16.05 -11.20 -9.80
C GLN A 234 17.23 -10.31 -10.17
N MET A 235 17.99 -9.84 -9.18
CA MET A 235 19.17 -9.00 -9.43
C MET A 235 20.30 -9.79 -10.12
N ARG A 236 20.55 -11.04 -9.73
CA ARG A 236 21.53 -11.91 -10.41
C ARG A 236 21.13 -12.16 -11.85
N HIS A 237 19.86 -12.49 -12.09
CA HIS A 237 19.35 -12.72 -13.45
C HIS A 237 19.44 -11.45 -14.30
N HIS A 238 19.07 -10.31 -13.73
CA HIS A 238 19.16 -9.01 -14.38
C HIS A 238 20.60 -8.73 -14.86
N PHE A 239 21.58 -8.85 -13.96
CA PHE A 239 22.97 -8.63 -14.31
C PHE A 239 23.48 -9.65 -15.35
N ALA A 240 23.10 -10.93 -15.22
CA ALA A 240 23.48 -11.95 -16.17
C ALA A 240 22.91 -11.71 -17.58
N ALA A 241 21.68 -11.13 -17.65
CA ALA A 241 21.02 -10.87 -18.93
C ALA A 241 21.58 -9.63 -19.65
N TYR A 242 21.92 -8.58 -18.91
CA TYR A 242 22.29 -7.28 -19.49
C TYR A 242 23.79 -6.94 -19.35
N GLY A 243 24.52 -7.60 -18.46
CA GLY A 243 25.93 -7.30 -18.18
C GLY A 243 26.13 -6.03 -17.30
N PHE A 244 25.08 -5.37 -16.91
CA PHE A 244 25.05 -4.18 -16.05
C PHE A 244 23.71 -4.07 -15.33
N TYR A 245 23.63 -3.21 -14.34
CA TYR A 245 22.37 -2.87 -13.69
C TYR A 245 21.66 -1.73 -14.42
N SER A 246 20.33 -1.83 -14.53
CA SER A 246 19.51 -0.79 -15.14
C SER A 246 19.64 0.54 -14.39
N PRO A 247 19.61 1.69 -15.07
CA PRO A 247 19.52 2.99 -14.40
C PRO A 247 18.36 3.10 -13.40
N ALA A 248 17.31 2.30 -13.56
CA ALA A 248 16.17 2.27 -12.64
C ALA A 248 16.52 1.77 -11.22
N ILE A 249 17.66 1.12 -11.02
CA ILE A 249 18.15 0.70 -9.69
C ILE A 249 19.40 1.48 -9.25
N GLY A 250 19.76 2.53 -9.99
CA GLY A 250 20.94 3.36 -9.69
C GLY A 250 20.92 4.00 -8.31
N ASP A 251 19.75 4.35 -7.78
CA ASP A 251 19.62 4.90 -6.44
C ASP A 251 20.06 3.91 -5.35
N TYR A 252 19.75 2.63 -5.54
CA TYR A 252 20.17 1.54 -4.64
C TYR A 252 21.67 1.27 -4.76
N GLU A 253 22.20 1.25 -5.98
CA GLU A 253 23.62 1.07 -6.25
C GLU A 253 24.46 2.18 -5.62
N GLN A 254 24.03 3.44 -5.70
CA GLN A 254 24.70 4.59 -5.06
C GLN A 254 24.76 4.44 -3.54
N MET A 255 23.74 3.87 -2.92
CA MET A 255 23.70 3.58 -1.49
C MET A 255 24.45 2.29 -1.12
N LYS A 256 24.95 1.53 -2.11
CA LYS A 256 25.67 0.25 -1.92
C LYS A 256 24.84 -0.83 -1.23
N ILE A 257 23.57 -0.90 -1.56
CA ILE A 257 22.60 -1.89 -1.06
C ILE A 257 22.07 -2.76 -2.19
#